data_b39de8def3db4487d49803e8ef596eeb
#
_entry.id   b39de8def3db4487d49803e8ef596eeb
#
_cell.length_a   1.000
_cell.length_b   1.000
_cell.length_c   1.000
_cell.angle_alpha   90.00
_cell.angle_beta   90.00
_cell.angle_gamma   90.00
#
_symmetry.space_group_name_H-M   'P 1'
#
loop_
_entity.id
_entity.type
_entity.pdbx_description
1 polymer ?
#
loop_
_entity_poly.entity_id
_entity_poly.type
_entity_poly.pdbx_seq_one_letter_code
_entity_poly.pdbx_strand_id
1 'polypeptide(L)'
;MYLSFYFCVLKSQGSLKIIENQITIFSAVSINTYGEIKEAAATTNVASAERMKEFKQFDIVSDYSDHHFASSNLSLFGKKKYCFTNANSSVLKKIMQEWKILENNLPETIYVRVYDERMDLLRAVIVGAAGTPYHDGLFFFDFAFPPNHPNSPPNAHYHAHGMRLNPNLYSSGKVCLSLLNTWISEKEAEWNPCSSTILQVLVSLQGLVLNEKPYYNVPGLSNSPNEMLSKSYNNHIFLLSCRTMLILLRKPPMSFEGFVHKTFLHSCKVYSTSLQGIYKGLCNSWLLSR
;
A
#
# COMPACT_ATOMS: atom_id res chain seq x y z
N MET A 1 -16.86 8.36 13.23
CA MET A 1 -18.00 8.92 12.48
C MET A 1 -18.31 8.15 11.20
N TYR A 2 -17.33 7.71 10.39
CA TYR A 2 -17.55 6.94 9.16
C TYR A 2 -18.10 5.52 9.38
N LEU A 3 -17.66 4.77 10.40
CA LEU A 3 -18.18 3.42 10.69
C LEU A 3 -19.64 3.41 11.15
N SER A 4 -20.08 4.42 11.89
CA SER A 4 -21.47 4.55 12.32
C SER A 4 -22.40 4.86 11.14
N PHE A 5 -21.96 5.69 10.20
CA PHE A 5 -22.67 5.95 8.95
C PHE A 5 -22.69 4.72 8.03
N TYR A 6 -21.63 3.94 8.04
CA TYR A 6 -21.47 2.70 7.30
C TYR A 6 -22.46 1.62 7.75
N PHE A 7 -22.63 1.43 9.04
CA PHE A 7 -23.62 0.49 9.59
C PHE A 7 -25.05 0.87 9.21
N CYS A 8 -25.36 2.17 9.14
CA CYS A 8 -26.69 2.66 8.78
C CYS A 8 -27.00 2.46 7.29
N VAL A 9 -26.02 2.69 6.40
CA VAL A 9 -26.19 2.53 4.94
C VAL A 9 -26.25 1.05 4.55
N LEU A 10 -25.53 0.17 5.23
CA LEU A 10 -25.51 -1.27 4.96
C LEU A 10 -26.76 -1.99 5.46
N LYS A 11 -27.42 -1.49 6.50
CA LYS A 11 -28.69 -2.02 6.98
C LYS A 11 -29.79 -1.95 5.91
N SER A 12 -29.72 -0.98 5.01
CA SER A 12 -30.74 -0.75 3.98
C SER A 12 -30.60 -1.59 2.70
N GLN A 13 -29.51 -2.34 2.49
CA GLN A 13 -29.22 -2.99 1.20
C GLN A 13 -28.96 -4.51 1.24
N GLY A 14 -29.35 -5.23 2.28
CA GLY A 14 -29.23 -6.72 2.30
C GLY A 14 -27.78 -7.27 2.31
N SER A 15 -26.78 -6.41 2.26
CA SER A 15 -25.35 -6.77 2.25
C SER A 15 -24.76 -7.06 3.64
N LEU A 16 -25.58 -6.94 4.70
CA LEU A 16 -25.18 -7.11 6.11
C LEU A 16 -24.56 -8.48 6.38
N LYS A 17 -25.13 -9.56 5.84
CA LYS A 17 -24.63 -10.91 6.09
C LYS A 17 -23.20 -11.16 5.59
N ILE A 18 -22.82 -10.54 4.47
CA ILE A 18 -21.48 -10.67 3.91
C ILE A 18 -20.48 -9.90 4.77
N ILE A 19 -20.88 -8.75 5.30
CA ILE A 19 -20.04 -7.90 6.14
C ILE A 19 -19.95 -8.41 7.56
N GLU A 20 -21.03 -8.90 8.15
CA GLU A 20 -21.00 -9.57 9.44
C GLU A 20 -20.11 -10.81 9.41
N ASN A 21 -20.18 -11.63 8.36
CA ASN A 21 -19.24 -12.75 8.16
C ASN A 21 -17.80 -12.27 7.99
N GLN A 22 -17.56 -11.17 7.28
CA GLN A 22 -16.20 -10.64 7.11
C GLN A 22 -15.66 -9.98 8.39
N ILE A 23 -16.49 -9.26 9.14
CA ILE A 23 -16.13 -8.70 10.46
C ILE A 23 -15.90 -9.83 11.48
N THR A 24 -16.72 -10.89 11.44
CA THR A 24 -16.53 -12.07 12.30
C THR A 24 -15.25 -12.82 11.96
N ILE A 25 -14.91 -12.97 10.67
CA ILE A 25 -13.65 -13.52 10.20
C ILE A 25 -12.48 -12.60 10.64
N PHE A 26 -12.64 -11.29 10.51
CA PHE A 26 -11.64 -10.30 10.93
C PHE A 26 -11.39 -10.36 12.44
N SER A 27 -12.46 -10.46 13.24
CA SER A 27 -12.38 -10.62 14.70
C SER A 27 -11.78 -11.96 15.11
N ALA A 28 -12.16 -13.07 14.46
CA ALA A 28 -11.64 -14.40 14.73
C ALA A 28 -10.17 -14.55 14.34
N VAL A 29 -9.77 -13.99 13.19
CA VAL A 29 -8.36 -13.95 12.76
C VAL A 29 -7.54 -13.09 13.73
N SER A 30 -8.06 -11.95 14.17
CA SER A 30 -7.38 -11.08 15.14
C SER A 30 -7.18 -11.78 16.50
N ILE A 31 -8.17 -12.56 16.98
CA ILE A 31 -8.09 -13.27 18.25
C ILE A 31 -7.07 -14.41 18.15
N ASN A 32 -7.10 -15.20 17.07
CA ASN A 32 -6.15 -16.31 16.88
C ASN A 32 -4.73 -15.80 16.67
N THR A 33 -4.52 -14.79 15.82
CA THR A 33 -3.18 -14.21 15.59
C THR A 33 -2.66 -13.52 16.86
N TYR A 34 -3.54 -12.89 17.66
CA TYR A 34 -3.16 -12.30 18.94
C TYR A 34 -2.78 -13.38 19.98
N GLY A 35 -3.45 -14.54 19.95
CA GLY A 35 -3.10 -15.71 20.77
C GLY A 35 -1.72 -16.27 20.41
N GLU A 36 -1.47 -16.50 19.13
CA GLU A 36 -0.18 -17.01 18.62
C GLU A 36 0.99 -16.04 18.87
N ILE A 37 0.76 -14.73 18.70
CA ILE A 37 1.77 -13.69 19.02
C ILE A 37 2.05 -13.63 20.52
N LYS A 38 1.04 -13.84 21.37
CA LYS A 38 1.20 -13.85 22.82
C LYS A 38 1.92 -15.11 23.31
N GLU A 39 1.69 -16.26 22.69
CA GLU A 39 2.38 -17.52 22.97
C GLU A 39 3.85 -17.46 22.50
N ALA A 40 4.12 -16.92 21.30
CA ALA A 40 5.47 -16.65 20.82
C ALA A 40 6.23 -15.64 21.71
N ALA A 41 5.54 -14.63 22.25
CA ALA A 41 6.12 -13.65 23.17
C ALA A 41 6.37 -14.22 24.58
N ALA A 42 5.59 -15.22 25.01
CA ALA A 42 5.78 -15.88 26.32
C ALA A 42 6.96 -16.86 26.35
N THR A 43 7.33 -17.42 25.21
CA THR A 43 8.50 -18.32 25.08
C THR A 43 9.83 -17.58 24.92
N THR A 44 9.82 -16.24 24.73
CA THR A 44 11.01 -15.39 24.57
C THR A 44 11.26 -14.46 25.78
N ASN A 45 11.03 -14.95 26.99
CA ASN A 45 11.25 -14.17 28.23
C ASN A 45 12.73 -14.03 28.64
N VAL A 46 13.64 -13.81 27.69
CA VAL A 46 15.03 -13.36 27.99
C VAL A 46 15.50 -12.38 26.89
N ALA A 47 14.81 -11.26 26.67
CA ALA A 47 15.35 -10.07 25.98
C ALA A 47 14.33 -8.91 25.88
N SER A 48 13.52 -8.66 26.89
CA SER A 48 12.46 -7.64 26.84
C SER A 48 12.90 -6.22 27.21
N ALA A 49 14.18 -5.90 27.04
CA ALA A 49 14.70 -4.53 27.19
C ALA A 49 15.28 -3.94 25.88
N GLU A 50 15.19 -4.63 24.76
CA GLU A 50 15.44 -3.99 23.47
C GLU A 50 14.24 -3.09 23.14
N ARG A 51 14.44 -1.76 23.30
CA ARG A 51 13.57 -0.72 22.75
C ARG A 51 13.12 -1.16 21.37
N MET A 52 11.80 -1.29 21.14
CA MET A 52 11.23 -1.57 19.82
C MET A 52 11.82 -0.51 18.87
N LYS A 53 12.82 -0.91 18.09
CA LYS A 53 13.42 -0.05 17.06
C LYS A 53 12.27 0.45 16.19
N GLU A 54 12.15 1.77 16.10
CA GLU A 54 11.21 2.40 15.19
C GLU A 54 11.49 1.89 13.78
N PHE A 55 10.46 1.47 13.07
CA PHE A 55 10.62 0.93 11.71
C PHE A 55 11.07 2.07 10.80
N LYS A 56 12.29 1.99 10.28
CA LYS A 56 12.87 3.04 9.46
C LYS A 56 12.06 3.23 8.18
N GLN A 57 11.82 4.48 7.80
CA GLN A 57 11.15 4.79 6.54
C GLN A 57 12.00 4.40 5.32
N PHE A 58 13.28 4.66 5.33
CA PHE A 58 14.24 4.22 4.32
C PHE A 58 15.26 3.25 4.94
N ASP A 59 15.47 2.09 4.30
CA ASP A 59 16.49 1.14 4.72
C ASP A 59 17.06 0.36 3.54
N ILE A 60 18.32 -0.06 3.66
CA ILE A 60 19.02 -0.89 2.67
C ILE A 60 18.97 -2.33 3.18
N VAL A 61 18.49 -3.25 2.36
CA VAL A 61 18.33 -4.67 2.70
C VAL A 61 18.97 -5.56 1.65
N SER A 62 19.28 -6.81 2.01
CA SER A 62 19.99 -7.72 1.10
C SER A 62 19.06 -8.68 0.37
N ASP A 63 17.94 -9.10 1.02
CA ASP A 63 17.05 -10.09 0.43
C ASP A 63 15.99 -9.45 -0.46
N TYR A 64 16.10 -9.74 -1.76
CA TYR A 64 15.18 -9.29 -2.81
C TYR A 64 14.42 -10.45 -3.47
N SER A 65 14.45 -11.66 -2.90
CA SER A 65 13.98 -12.89 -3.56
C SER A 65 12.50 -12.88 -3.90
N ASP A 66 11.66 -12.18 -3.11
CA ASP A 66 10.23 -12.03 -3.35
C ASP A 66 9.87 -10.77 -4.17
N HIS A 67 10.87 -9.98 -4.59
CA HIS A 67 10.65 -8.78 -5.39
C HIS A 67 10.17 -9.14 -6.80
N HIS A 68 9.11 -8.46 -7.31
CA HIS A 68 8.51 -8.78 -8.60
C HIS A 68 9.52 -8.86 -9.75
N PHE A 69 10.50 -7.97 -9.76
CA PHE A 69 11.53 -7.90 -10.78
C PHE A 69 12.81 -8.70 -10.44
N ALA A 70 12.82 -9.49 -9.36
CA ALA A 70 13.99 -10.28 -8.96
C ALA A 70 14.38 -11.33 -10.02
N SER A 71 13.38 -12.06 -10.52
CA SER A 71 13.53 -13.12 -11.52
C SER A 71 13.51 -12.59 -12.96
N SER A 72 13.12 -11.36 -13.17
CA SER A 72 13.16 -10.73 -14.47
C SER A 72 14.62 -10.41 -14.81
N ASN A 73 15.36 -11.46 -15.19
CA ASN A 73 16.24 -11.28 -16.31
C ASN A 73 15.34 -10.69 -17.39
N LEU A 74 15.28 -9.39 -17.52
CA LEU A 74 14.59 -8.71 -18.61
C LEU A 74 15.36 -9.01 -19.89
N SER A 75 15.39 -10.27 -20.24
CA SER A 75 15.76 -10.80 -21.52
C SER A 75 14.53 -10.85 -22.38
N LEU A 76 13.95 -9.70 -22.70
CA LEU A 76 13.06 -9.59 -23.85
C LEU A 76 13.81 -9.85 -25.15
N PHE A 77 15.14 -9.89 -25.12
CA PHE A 77 15.99 -10.29 -26.25
C PHE A 77 17.26 -10.95 -25.73
N GLY A 78 17.27 -12.29 -25.63
CA GLY A 78 18.46 -13.15 -25.67
C GLY A 78 19.44 -13.00 -24.50
N LYS A 79 19.52 -14.05 -23.68
CA LYS A 79 20.69 -14.50 -22.90
C LYS A 79 21.78 -13.44 -22.56
N LYS A 80 21.51 -12.55 -21.60
CA LYS A 80 22.57 -12.00 -20.75
C LYS A 80 21.94 -11.68 -19.39
N LYS A 81 22.46 -12.36 -18.36
CA LYS A 81 22.30 -12.00 -16.97
C LYS A 81 22.78 -10.57 -16.82
N TYR A 82 21.88 -9.59 -16.90
CA TYR A 82 22.21 -8.21 -16.58
C TYR A 82 22.38 -8.14 -15.05
N CYS A 83 23.51 -8.63 -14.60
CA CYS A 83 24.06 -8.18 -13.36
C CYS A 83 24.39 -6.68 -13.58
N PHE A 84 23.93 -5.81 -12.71
CA PHE A 84 24.19 -4.36 -12.75
C PHE A 84 25.69 -4.02 -12.63
N THR A 85 26.55 -5.05 -12.57
CA THR A 85 28.02 -4.96 -12.56
C THR A 85 28.63 -4.22 -13.76
N ASN A 86 27.85 -4.01 -14.85
CA ASN A 86 28.26 -3.24 -16.02
C ASN A 86 27.39 -2.00 -16.27
N ALA A 87 26.57 -1.57 -15.29
CA ALA A 87 25.88 -0.29 -15.41
C ALA A 87 26.90 0.83 -15.51
N ASN A 88 26.76 1.68 -16.51
CA ASN A 88 27.54 2.91 -16.63
C ASN A 88 27.60 3.60 -15.26
N SER A 89 28.76 4.02 -14.84
CA SER A 89 28.94 4.71 -13.54
C SER A 89 27.99 5.91 -13.35
N SER A 90 27.47 6.46 -14.45
CA SER A 90 26.47 7.54 -14.47
C SER A 90 25.09 7.09 -13.99
N VAL A 91 24.60 5.90 -14.41
CA VAL A 91 23.29 5.36 -13.98
C VAL A 91 23.32 5.03 -12.49
N LEU A 92 24.38 4.37 -12.01
CA LEU A 92 24.56 4.09 -10.59
C LEU A 92 24.61 5.36 -9.75
N LYS A 93 25.34 6.39 -10.20
CA LYS A 93 25.37 7.70 -9.53
C LYS A 93 23.98 8.32 -9.46
N LYS A 94 23.18 8.22 -10.53
CA LYS A 94 21.81 8.74 -10.55
C LYS A 94 20.91 7.96 -9.57
N ILE A 95 21.00 6.64 -9.53
CA ILE A 95 20.25 5.82 -8.56
C ILE A 95 20.64 6.16 -7.12
N MET A 96 21.93 6.36 -6.83
CA MET A 96 22.36 6.81 -5.50
C MET A 96 21.82 8.20 -5.14
N GLN A 97 21.67 9.09 -6.10
CA GLN A 97 21.03 10.40 -5.90
C GLN A 97 19.53 10.21 -5.55
N GLU A 98 18.82 9.31 -6.27
CA GLU A 98 17.43 8.96 -5.95
C GLU A 98 17.30 8.42 -4.52
N TRP A 99 18.20 7.50 -4.09
CA TRP A 99 18.23 6.99 -2.72
C TRP A 99 18.40 8.10 -1.68
N LYS A 100 19.33 9.03 -1.93
CA LYS A 100 19.55 10.18 -1.04
C LYS A 100 18.33 11.11 -0.96
N ILE A 101 17.62 11.31 -2.08
CA ILE A 101 16.39 12.09 -2.10
C ILE A 101 15.32 11.40 -1.26
N LEU A 102 15.14 10.08 -1.41
CA LEU A 102 14.18 9.31 -0.62
C LEU A 102 14.51 9.34 0.87
N GLU A 103 15.76 9.06 1.25
CA GLU A 103 16.19 9.03 2.64
C GLU A 103 15.87 10.33 3.39
N ASN A 104 15.98 11.48 2.71
CA ASN A 104 15.80 12.80 3.35
C ASN A 104 14.38 13.37 3.23
N ASN A 105 13.55 12.89 2.29
CA ASN A 105 12.32 13.61 1.92
C ASN A 105 11.07 12.70 1.87
N LEU A 106 11.12 11.46 2.34
CA LEU A 106 9.93 10.60 2.37
C LEU A 106 8.86 11.18 3.28
N PRO A 107 7.58 11.28 2.81
CA PRO A 107 6.45 11.55 3.69
C PRO A 107 6.30 10.46 4.75
N GLU A 108 5.78 10.78 5.93
CA GLU A 108 5.61 9.85 7.06
C GLU A 108 4.80 8.58 6.72
N THR A 109 3.99 8.64 5.67
CA THR A 109 3.13 7.55 5.20
C THR A 109 3.76 6.66 4.13
N ILE A 110 5.01 6.92 3.73
CA ILE A 110 5.70 6.15 2.69
C ILE A 110 6.98 5.54 3.26
N TYR A 111 7.16 4.23 3.07
CA TYR A 111 8.32 3.49 3.52
C TYR A 111 8.97 2.77 2.34
N VAL A 112 10.30 2.76 2.29
CA VAL A 112 11.06 2.26 1.14
C VAL A 112 12.14 1.27 1.59
N ARG A 113 12.33 0.23 0.79
CA ARG A 113 13.47 -0.69 0.84
C ARG A 113 14.18 -0.67 -0.49
N VAL A 114 15.50 -0.53 -0.45
CA VAL A 114 16.40 -0.67 -1.59
C VAL A 114 17.37 -1.80 -1.30
N TYR A 115 18.02 -2.34 -2.34
CA TYR A 115 18.78 -3.58 -2.22
C TYR A 115 20.24 -3.35 -2.55
N ASP A 116 21.15 -3.77 -1.66
CA ASP A 116 22.61 -3.57 -1.80
C ASP A 116 23.19 -4.30 -3.03
N GLU A 117 22.78 -5.54 -3.26
CA GLU A 117 23.23 -6.34 -4.41
C GLU A 117 22.49 -6.01 -5.72
N ARG A 118 21.31 -5.42 -5.63
CA ARG A 118 20.43 -5.09 -6.76
C ARG A 118 19.97 -3.63 -6.65
N MET A 119 20.93 -2.71 -6.80
CA MET A 119 20.67 -1.27 -6.69
C MET A 119 19.60 -0.75 -7.65
N ASP A 120 19.33 -1.49 -8.71
CA ASP A 120 18.26 -1.21 -9.67
C ASP A 120 16.85 -1.50 -9.13
N LEU A 121 16.72 -2.19 -8.01
CA LEU A 121 15.43 -2.56 -7.41
C LEU A 121 15.08 -1.66 -6.22
N LEU A 122 13.78 -1.39 -6.08
CA LEU A 122 13.21 -0.65 -4.98
C LEU A 122 11.82 -1.18 -4.67
N ARG A 123 11.50 -1.40 -3.40
CA ARG A 123 10.15 -1.68 -2.91
C ARG A 123 9.65 -0.52 -2.07
N ALA A 124 8.44 -0.07 -2.33
CA ALA A 124 7.79 0.94 -1.50
C ALA A 124 6.45 0.45 -0.98
N VAL A 125 6.08 0.89 0.22
CA VAL A 125 4.72 0.79 0.73
C VAL A 125 4.18 2.17 1.01
N ILE A 126 2.95 2.42 0.55
CA ILE A 126 2.19 3.64 0.81
C ILE A 126 1.07 3.29 1.78
N VAL A 127 1.01 3.98 2.91
CA VAL A 127 -0.13 3.90 3.84
C VAL A 127 -1.25 4.76 3.30
N GLY A 128 -2.43 4.21 3.17
CA GLY A 128 -3.60 4.91 2.66
C GLY A 128 -4.03 6.04 3.59
N ALA A 129 -4.23 7.22 3.02
CA ALA A 129 -4.52 8.45 3.77
C ALA A 129 -5.93 8.44 4.39
N ALA A 130 -6.07 9.07 5.54
CA ALA A 130 -7.37 9.31 6.17
C ALA A 130 -8.30 10.11 5.21
N GLY A 131 -9.60 9.79 5.25
CA GLY A 131 -10.59 10.40 4.36
C GLY A 131 -10.71 9.74 2.98
N THR A 132 -9.83 8.81 2.63
CA THR A 132 -9.91 8.03 1.40
C THR A 132 -10.49 6.64 1.64
N PRO A 133 -10.98 5.92 0.61
CA PRO A 133 -11.39 4.52 0.76
C PRO A 133 -10.20 3.56 1.01
N TYR A 134 -9.00 4.08 1.00
CA TYR A 134 -7.74 3.36 1.21
C TYR A 134 -7.19 3.50 2.63
N HIS A 135 -7.83 4.30 3.51
CA HIS A 135 -7.31 4.64 4.84
C HIS A 135 -6.86 3.39 5.62
N ASP A 136 -5.72 3.53 6.28
CA ASP A 136 -5.06 2.47 7.07
C ASP A 136 -4.66 1.20 6.27
N GLY A 137 -4.91 1.18 4.96
CA GLY A 137 -4.45 0.11 4.08
C GLY A 137 -2.98 0.26 3.72
N LEU A 138 -2.32 -0.86 3.42
CA LEU A 138 -0.94 -0.91 2.95
C LEU A 138 -0.90 -1.28 1.47
N PHE A 139 -0.30 -0.42 0.66
CA PHE A 139 -0.22 -0.58 -0.80
C PHE A 139 1.22 -0.72 -1.21
N PHE A 140 1.62 -1.94 -1.60
CA PHE A 140 2.99 -2.28 -1.97
C PHE A 140 3.23 -2.12 -3.46
N PHE A 141 4.39 -1.53 -3.79
CA PHE A 141 4.84 -1.31 -5.16
C PHE A 141 6.30 -1.75 -5.26
N ASP A 142 6.61 -2.52 -6.30
CA ASP A 142 7.97 -2.85 -6.70
C ASP A 142 8.36 -2.02 -7.92
N PHE A 143 9.57 -1.47 -7.90
CA PHE A 143 10.14 -0.69 -8.98
C PHE A 143 11.47 -1.26 -9.45
N ALA A 144 11.73 -1.13 -10.76
CA ALA A 144 13.03 -1.46 -11.33
C ALA A 144 13.51 -0.33 -12.24
N PHE A 145 14.68 0.22 -11.94
CA PHE A 145 15.32 1.23 -12.77
C PHE A 145 15.86 0.58 -14.05
N PRO A 146 15.51 1.06 -15.23
CA PRO A 146 16.02 0.52 -16.48
C PRO A 146 17.49 0.90 -16.70
N PRO A 147 18.24 0.15 -17.56
CA PRO A 147 19.67 0.42 -17.82
C PRO A 147 19.95 1.80 -18.42
N ASN A 148 18.97 2.44 -19.01
CA ASN A 148 19.07 3.78 -19.59
C ASN A 148 18.49 4.88 -18.67
N HIS A 149 18.22 4.55 -17.37
CA HIS A 149 17.79 5.56 -16.41
C HIS A 149 18.80 6.69 -16.30
N PRO A 150 18.42 7.97 -16.26
CA PRO A 150 17.05 8.51 -16.13
C PRO A 150 16.33 8.77 -17.46
N ASN A 151 16.86 8.38 -18.63
CA ASN A 151 16.21 8.64 -19.91
C ASN A 151 14.82 7.97 -20.03
N SER A 152 14.63 6.86 -19.32
CA SER A 152 13.33 6.22 -19.18
C SER A 152 12.93 6.17 -17.70
N PRO A 153 11.62 6.26 -17.40
CA PRO A 153 11.10 6.10 -16.04
C PRO A 153 11.37 4.70 -15.49
N PRO A 154 11.30 4.49 -14.16
CA PRO A 154 11.33 3.16 -13.57
C PRO A 154 10.12 2.35 -14.00
N ASN A 155 10.30 1.03 -14.18
CA ASN A 155 9.19 0.09 -14.30
C ASN A 155 8.53 -0.06 -12.94
N ALA A 156 7.21 -0.14 -12.91
CA ALA A 156 6.44 -0.26 -11.68
C ALA A 156 5.50 -1.46 -11.72
N HIS A 157 5.40 -2.16 -10.60
CA HIS A 157 4.44 -3.22 -10.38
C HIS A 157 3.73 -3.03 -9.02
N TYR A 158 2.40 -3.07 -9.03
CA TYR A 158 1.57 -3.01 -7.84
C TYR A 158 1.22 -4.43 -7.36
N HIS A 159 1.36 -4.71 -6.07
CA HIS A 159 0.98 -5.98 -5.46
C HIS A 159 -0.55 -6.09 -5.35
N ALA A 160 -1.19 -6.35 -6.49
CA ALA A 160 -2.65 -6.33 -6.65
C ALA A 160 -3.37 -7.51 -5.99
N HIS A 161 -2.69 -8.62 -5.73
CA HIS A 161 -3.30 -9.87 -5.24
C HIS A 161 -4.54 -10.32 -6.02
N GLY A 162 -4.55 -10.04 -7.34
CA GLY A 162 -5.68 -10.35 -8.23
C GLY A 162 -6.87 -9.39 -8.13
N MET A 163 -6.78 -8.33 -7.32
CA MET A 163 -7.85 -7.35 -7.11
C MET A 163 -7.58 -6.04 -7.82
N ARG A 164 -8.63 -5.38 -8.30
CA ARG A 164 -8.54 -4.05 -8.90
C ARG A 164 -9.08 -3.00 -7.94
N LEU A 165 -8.19 -2.36 -7.19
CA LEU A 165 -8.56 -1.38 -6.17
C LEU A 165 -8.72 0.04 -6.71
N ASN A 166 -8.25 0.30 -7.92
CA ASN A 166 -8.27 1.64 -8.51
C ASN A 166 -8.31 1.52 -10.04
N PRO A 167 -8.91 2.48 -10.76
CA PRO A 167 -8.84 2.51 -12.23
C PRO A 167 -7.41 2.49 -12.77
N ASN A 168 -6.46 3.11 -12.06
CA ASN A 168 -5.05 3.19 -12.41
C ASN A 168 -4.22 1.99 -11.92
N LEU A 169 -4.76 1.13 -11.04
CA LEU A 169 -4.08 -0.05 -10.49
C LEU A 169 -4.79 -1.32 -10.95
N TYR A 170 -4.21 -2.02 -11.89
CA TYR A 170 -4.80 -3.21 -12.49
C TYR A 170 -4.57 -4.45 -11.64
N SER A 171 -5.46 -5.43 -11.75
CA SER A 171 -5.33 -6.73 -11.07
C SER A 171 -4.09 -7.53 -11.49
N SER A 172 -3.52 -7.23 -12.66
CA SER A 172 -2.24 -7.77 -13.14
C SER A 172 -1.01 -7.13 -12.50
N GLY A 173 -1.18 -6.09 -11.69
CA GLY A 173 -0.08 -5.31 -11.11
C GLY A 173 0.37 -4.12 -11.96
N LYS A 174 -0.21 -3.92 -13.17
CA LYS A 174 0.11 -2.76 -14.00
C LYS A 174 -0.31 -1.47 -13.30
N VAL A 175 0.58 -0.47 -13.30
CA VAL A 175 0.37 0.87 -12.76
C VAL A 175 0.26 1.87 -13.92
N CYS A 176 -0.83 2.64 -13.93
CA CYS A 176 -1.05 3.71 -14.90
C CYS A 176 -0.82 5.06 -14.25
N LEU A 177 0.27 5.72 -14.63
CA LEU A 177 0.65 7.04 -14.14
C LEU A 177 1.42 7.79 -15.23
N SER A 178 1.16 9.09 -15.40
CA SER A 178 1.84 9.92 -16.40
C SER A 178 3.35 9.94 -16.21
N LEU A 179 3.82 10.09 -14.97
CA LEU A 179 5.25 10.02 -14.62
C LEU A 179 5.91 8.67 -14.93
N LEU A 180 5.15 7.62 -15.19
CA LEU A 180 5.67 6.32 -15.62
C LEU A 180 5.53 6.11 -17.13
N ASN A 181 5.03 7.12 -17.87
CA ASN A 181 4.70 7.04 -19.29
C ASN A 181 3.71 5.89 -19.61
N THR A 182 2.85 5.53 -18.65
CA THR A 182 1.87 4.44 -18.75
C THR A 182 0.43 4.95 -18.78
N TRP A 183 0.24 6.27 -18.78
CA TRP A 183 -1.03 6.96 -18.88
C TRP A 183 -0.94 8.09 -19.90
N ILE A 184 -1.99 8.29 -20.70
CA ILE A 184 -2.06 9.38 -21.67
C ILE A 184 -2.27 10.68 -20.91
N SER A 185 -1.35 11.63 -21.07
CA SER A 185 -1.37 12.93 -20.39
C SER A 185 -0.73 14.00 -21.27
N GLU A 186 -0.77 15.22 -20.80
CA GLU A 186 0.03 16.32 -21.36
C GLU A 186 1.52 16.03 -21.13
N LYS A 187 2.36 16.47 -22.08
CA LYS A 187 3.82 16.20 -22.07
C LYS A 187 4.51 16.67 -20.79
N GLU A 188 4.01 17.72 -20.16
CA GLU A 188 4.54 18.29 -18.92
C GLU A 188 4.36 17.36 -17.72
N ALA A 189 3.39 16.44 -17.78
CA ALA A 189 3.13 15.46 -16.73
C ALA A 189 3.88 14.14 -16.93
N GLU A 190 4.56 13.96 -18.06
CA GLU A 190 5.36 12.78 -18.38
C GLU A 190 6.73 12.79 -17.66
N TRP A 191 7.41 11.66 -17.70
CA TRP A 191 8.76 11.55 -17.14
C TRP A 191 9.75 12.48 -17.85
N ASN A 192 10.37 13.39 -17.09
CA ASN A 192 11.47 14.23 -17.56
C ASN A 192 12.80 13.75 -16.97
N PRO A 193 13.76 13.31 -17.79
CA PRO A 193 15.05 12.79 -17.32
C PRO A 193 15.86 13.75 -16.42
N CYS A 194 15.66 15.05 -16.58
CA CYS A 194 16.42 16.06 -15.85
C CYS A 194 15.81 16.40 -14.48
N SER A 195 14.50 16.28 -14.34
CA SER A 195 13.79 16.80 -13.15
C SER A 195 12.94 15.78 -12.42
N SER A 196 12.49 14.70 -13.10
CA SER A 196 11.66 13.68 -12.45
C SER A 196 12.46 12.79 -11.51
N THR A 197 11.82 12.38 -10.40
CA THR A 197 12.39 11.52 -9.38
C THR A 197 11.41 10.42 -8.99
N ILE A 198 11.93 9.32 -8.41
CA ILE A 198 11.08 8.26 -7.87
C ILE A 198 10.23 8.76 -6.69
N LEU A 199 10.71 9.73 -5.92
CA LEU A 199 9.91 10.38 -4.87
C LEU A 199 8.63 11.02 -5.44
N GLN A 200 8.74 11.73 -6.57
CA GLN A 200 7.57 12.30 -7.23
C GLN A 200 6.59 11.23 -7.70
N VAL A 201 7.09 10.08 -8.20
CA VAL A 201 6.23 8.94 -8.55
C VAL A 201 5.46 8.45 -7.32
N LEU A 202 6.12 8.24 -6.19
CA LEU A 202 5.49 7.76 -4.94
C LEU A 202 4.44 8.74 -4.40
N VAL A 203 4.77 10.03 -4.37
CA VAL A 203 3.84 11.09 -3.93
C VAL A 203 2.65 11.22 -4.90
N SER A 204 2.88 11.08 -6.20
CA SER A 204 1.81 11.09 -7.20
C SER A 204 0.89 9.86 -7.06
N LEU A 205 1.43 8.69 -6.78
CA LEU A 205 0.62 7.49 -6.46
C LEU A 205 -0.26 7.75 -5.23
N GLN A 206 0.28 8.35 -4.19
CA GLN A 206 -0.47 8.68 -2.98
C GLN A 206 -1.56 9.72 -3.23
N GLY A 207 -1.23 10.85 -3.88
CA GLY A 207 -2.13 11.97 -4.01
C GLY A 207 -3.11 11.87 -5.17
N LEU A 208 -2.69 11.32 -6.30
CA LEU A 208 -3.51 11.30 -7.52
C LEU A 208 -4.21 9.95 -7.73
N VAL A 209 -3.60 8.84 -7.28
CA VAL A 209 -4.17 7.51 -7.47
C VAL A 209 -4.95 7.07 -6.24
N LEU A 210 -4.34 7.09 -5.04
CA LEU A 210 -4.98 6.68 -3.78
C LEU A 210 -5.77 7.84 -3.13
N ASN A 211 -6.53 8.57 -3.95
CA ASN A 211 -7.25 9.79 -3.56
C ASN A 211 -8.62 9.51 -2.92
N GLU A 212 -9.33 10.57 -2.52
CA GLU A 212 -10.64 10.52 -1.87
C GLU A 212 -11.75 9.97 -2.78
N LYS A 213 -11.69 10.26 -4.10
CA LYS A 213 -12.74 9.93 -5.06
C LYS A 213 -12.19 9.18 -6.29
N PRO A 214 -11.63 7.97 -6.10
CA PRO A 214 -10.96 7.23 -7.17
C PRO A 214 -11.89 6.83 -8.33
N TYR A 215 -13.20 6.88 -8.15
CA TYR A 215 -14.17 6.70 -9.23
C TYR A 215 -13.89 7.65 -10.40
N TYR A 216 -13.48 8.88 -10.11
CA TYR A 216 -13.19 9.90 -11.12
C TYR A 216 -11.77 9.81 -11.72
N ASN A 217 -10.97 8.86 -11.31
CA ASN A 217 -9.70 8.57 -11.98
C ASN A 217 -9.92 7.96 -13.38
N VAL A 218 -11.15 7.53 -13.70
CA VAL A 218 -11.52 7.12 -15.06
C VAL A 218 -11.67 8.36 -15.93
N PRO A 219 -11.00 8.44 -17.10
CA PRO A 219 -11.13 9.58 -18.00
C PRO A 219 -12.59 9.85 -18.38
N GLY A 220 -12.97 11.11 -18.36
CA GLY A 220 -14.31 11.57 -18.75
C GLY A 220 -15.38 11.51 -17.66
N LEU A 221 -15.21 10.72 -16.58
CA LEU A 221 -16.21 10.66 -15.50
C LEU A 221 -16.25 11.92 -14.64
N SER A 222 -15.16 12.69 -14.60
CA SER A 222 -15.12 13.98 -13.91
C SER A 222 -16.01 15.04 -14.55
N ASN A 223 -16.35 14.90 -15.85
CA ASN A 223 -17.18 15.86 -16.60
C ASN A 223 -18.67 15.74 -16.24
N SER A 224 -19.09 14.63 -15.63
CA SER A 224 -20.48 14.38 -15.21
C SER A 224 -20.47 13.73 -13.81
N PRO A 225 -20.21 14.52 -12.76
CA PRO A 225 -20.02 13.99 -11.43
C PRO A 225 -21.30 13.32 -10.90
N ASN A 226 -21.16 12.09 -10.39
CA ASN A 226 -22.21 11.32 -9.75
C ASN A 226 -21.76 10.87 -8.37
N GLU A 227 -22.14 11.63 -7.35
CA GLU A 227 -21.73 11.38 -5.97
C GLU A 227 -22.25 10.05 -5.42
N MET A 228 -23.40 9.58 -5.86
CA MET A 228 -23.95 8.30 -5.42
C MET A 228 -23.11 7.13 -5.94
N LEU A 229 -22.72 7.16 -7.22
CA LEU A 229 -21.84 6.15 -7.80
C LEU A 229 -20.44 6.21 -7.20
N SER A 230 -19.90 7.41 -6.98
CA SER A 230 -18.60 7.60 -6.33
C SER A 230 -18.60 7.02 -4.90
N LYS A 231 -19.64 7.27 -4.12
CA LYS A 231 -19.77 6.68 -2.77
C LYS A 231 -19.89 5.16 -2.80
N SER A 232 -20.70 4.62 -3.73
CA SER A 232 -20.84 3.17 -3.89
C SER A 232 -19.52 2.52 -4.29
N TYR A 233 -18.78 3.16 -5.20
CA TYR A 233 -17.44 2.74 -5.59
C TYR A 233 -16.47 2.75 -4.39
N ASN A 234 -16.42 3.84 -3.63
CA ASN A 234 -15.58 3.95 -2.44
C ASN A 234 -15.86 2.85 -1.42
N ASN A 235 -17.13 2.52 -1.20
CA ASN A 235 -17.53 1.43 -0.31
C ASN A 235 -16.97 0.09 -0.78
N HIS A 236 -17.07 -0.20 -2.07
CA HIS A 236 -16.50 -1.41 -2.65
C HIS A 236 -14.98 -1.46 -2.53
N ILE A 237 -14.29 -0.36 -2.84
CA ILE A 237 -12.83 -0.26 -2.73
C ILE A 237 -12.35 -0.45 -1.29
N PHE A 238 -13.05 0.12 -0.31
CA PHE A 238 -12.71 -0.08 1.10
C PHE A 238 -12.75 -1.57 1.49
N LEU A 239 -13.78 -2.31 1.07
CA LEU A 239 -13.86 -3.77 1.33
C LEU A 239 -12.70 -4.54 0.67
N LEU A 240 -12.35 -4.18 -0.56
CA LEU A 240 -11.19 -4.79 -1.23
C LEU A 240 -9.88 -4.42 -0.54
N SER A 241 -9.73 -3.20 -0.03
CA SER A 241 -8.58 -2.77 0.76
C SER A 241 -8.45 -3.61 2.05
N CYS A 242 -9.54 -3.81 2.79
CA CYS A 242 -9.55 -4.70 3.96
C CYS A 242 -9.14 -6.14 3.59
N ARG A 243 -9.62 -6.66 2.46
CA ARG A 243 -9.24 -7.99 1.97
C ARG A 243 -7.76 -8.07 1.63
N THR A 244 -7.20 -7.03 1.02
CA THR A 244 -5.76 -6.91 0.76
C THR A 244 -4.96 -6.99 2.05
N MET A 245 -5.37 -6.27 3.10
CA MET A 245 -4.72 -6.29 4.40
C MET A 245 -4.71 -7.69 5.03
N LEU A 246 -5.79 -8.47 4.90
CA LEU A 246 -5.84 -9.87 5.36
C LEU A 246 -4.86 -10.78 4.61
N ILE A 247 -4.67 -10.56 3.32
CA ILE A 247 -3.69 -11.30 2.52
C ILE A 247 -2.27 -10.95 2.96
N LEU A 248 -1.99 -9.66 3.14
CA LEU A 248 -0.68 -9.16 3.60
C LEU A 248 -0.31 -9.69 4.99
N LEU A 249 -1.29 -9.84 5.91
CA LEU A 249 -1.06 -10.45 7.21
C LEU A 249 -0.59 -11.90 7.13
N ARG A 250 -1.18 -12.66 6.20
CA ARG A 250 -0.82 -14.09 6.01
C ARG A 250 0.50 -14.27 5.28
N LYS A 251 0.80 -13.35 4.38
CA LYS A 251 2.02 -13.39 3.55
C LYS A 251 2.54 -11.97 3.37
N PRO A 252 3.17 -11.40 4.40
CA PRO A 252 3.76 -10.07 4.30
C PRO A 252 4.96 -10.08 3.33
N PRO A 253 5.20 -8.98 2.60
CA PRO A 253 6.41 -8.85 1.79
C PRO A 253 7.67 -8.84 2.67
N MET A 254 8.75 -9.44 2.15
CA MET A 254 10.03 -9.51 2.84
C MET A 254 10.53 -8.12 3.26
N SER A 255 11.18 -8.06 4.41
CA SER A 255 11.66 -6.82 5.06
C SER A 255 10.56 -5.84 5.52
N PHE A 256 9.27 -6.23 5.43
CA PHE A 256 8.13 -5.46 5.93
C PHE A 256 7.24 -6.25 6.91
N GLU A 257 7.60 -7.46 7.30
CA GLU A 257 6.79 -8.35 8.14
C GLU A 257 6.37 -7.66 9.45
N GLY A 258 7.36 -7.12 10.18
CA GLY A 258 7.11 -6.41 11.43
C GLY A 258 6.26 -5.14 11.25
N PHE A 259 6.44 -4.43 10.13
CA PHE A 259 5.65 -3.25 9.79
C PHE A 259 4.18 -3.59 9.52
N VAL A 260 3.93 -4.62 8.72
CA VAL A 260 2.57 -5.10 8.40
C VAL A 260 1.84 -5.50 9.68
N HIS A 261 2.47 -6.33 10.53
CA HIS A 261 1.88 -6.76 11.79
C HIS A 261 1.62 -5.60 12.74
N LYS A 262 2.57 -4.67 12.91
CA LYS A 262 2.42 -3.49 13.78
C LYS A 262 1.28 -2.59 13.32
N THR A 263 1.21 -2.28 12.02
CA THR A 263 0.15 -1.44 11.44
C THR A 263 -1.21 -2.09 11.64
N PHE A 264 -1.33 -3.39 11.38
CA PHE A 264 -2.57 -4.12 11.59
C PHE A 264 -3.03 -4.10 13.06
N LEU A 265 -2.13 -4.38 14.00
CA LEU A 265 -2.44 -4.35 15.43
C LEU A 265 -2.88 -2.95 15.89
N HIS A 266 -2.27 -1.91 15.36
CA HIS A 266 -2.66 -0.53 15.63
C HIS A 266 -4.09 -0.26 15.14
N SER A 267 -4.39 -0.58 13.90
CA SER A 267 -5.73 -0.42 13.30
C SER A 267 -6.78 -1.20 14.09
N CYS A 268 -6.51 -2.46 14.47
CA CYS A 268 -7.41 -3.27 15.29
C CYS A 268 -7.72 -2.62 16.65
N LYS A 269 -6.72 -2.06 17.33
CA LYS A 269 -6.93 -1.37 18.61
C LYS A 269 -7.81 -0.14 18.45
N VAL A 270 -7.54 0.70 17.46
CA VAL A 270 -8.33 1.90 17.17
C VAL A 270 -9.79 1.54 16.86
N TYR A 271 -10.02 0.52 16.02
CA TYR A 271 -11.37 0.08 15.68
C TYR A 271 -12.08 -0.59 16.85
N SER A 272 -11.40 -1.40 17.67
CA SER A 272 -12.03 -2.04 18.84
C SER A 272 -12.47 -1.01 19.87
N THR A 273 -11.67 0.02 20.11
CA THR A 273 -12.03 1.13 21.03
C THR A 273 -13.21 1.93 20.51
N SER A 274 -13.26 2.20 19.22
CA SER A 274 -14.36 2.90 18.55
C SER A 274 -15.66 2.07 18.62
N LEU A 275 -15.60 0.76 18.39
CA LEU A 275 -16.74 -0.15 18.50
C LEU A 275 -17.25 -0.26 19.95
N GLN A 276 -16.36 -0.32 20.95
CA GLN A 276 -16.77 -0.32 22.36
C GLN A 276 -17.46 0.99 22.75
N GLY A 277 -17.01 2.14 22.23
CA GLY A 277 -17.68 3.44 22.41
C GLY A 277 -19.08 3.46 21.83
N ILE A 278 -19.27 2.88 20.64
CA ILE A 278 -20.58 2.75 19.97
C ILE A 278 -21.51 1.80 20.74
N TYR A 279 -21.01 0.64 21.19
CA TYR A 279 -21.79 -0.31 22.01
C TYR A 279 -22.23 0.30 23.34
N LYS A 280 -21.34 1.02 24.04
CA LYS A 280 -21.71 1.74 25.27
C LYS A 280 -22.75 2.83 25.02
N GLY A 281 -22.62 3.59 23.93
CA GLY A 281 -23.61 4.61 23.54
C GLY A 281 -24.97 4.02 23.22
N LEU A 282 -25.04 2.89 22.51
CA LEU A 282 -26.30 2.18 22.21
C LEU A 282 -26.95 1.58 23.47
N CYS A 283 -26.18 0.97 24.36
CA CYS A 283 -26.71 0.46 25.63
C CYS A 283 -27.29 1.58 26.51
N ASN A 284 -26.59 2.72 26.60
CA ASN A 284 -27.07 3.86 27.39
C ASN A 284 -28.33 4.49 26.79
N SER A 285 -28.45 4.61 25.46
CA SER A 285 -29.66 5.11 24.81
C SER A 285 -30.88 4.16 24.98
N TRP A 286 -30.63 2.84 25.06
CA TRP A 286 -31.66 1.84 25.25
C TRP A 286 -32.17 1.79 26.71
N LEU A 287 -31.29 2.06 27.68
CA LEU A 287 -31.64 2.17 29.11
C LEU A 287 -32.37 3.46 29.45
N LEU A 288 -32.22 4.52 28.66
CA LEU A 288 -32.93 5.82 28.88
C LEU A 288 -34.27 5.89 28.12
N SER A 289 -34.60 4.90 27.29
CA SER A 289 -35.90 4.81 26.57
C SER A 289 -36.91 3.84 27.20
N ARG A 290 -36.64 3.37 28.41
CA ARG A 290 -37.54 2.66 29.31
C ARG A 290 -37.76 3.47 30.57
#